data_6a7c7f1aab17c67d4d6eb8a5d5bb2a80
#
_entry.id   6a7c7f1aab17c67d4d6eb8a5d5bb2a80
#
_cell.length_a   1.000
_cell.length_b   1.000
_cell.length_c   1.000
_cell.angle_alpha   90.00
_cell.angle_beta   90.00
_cell.angle_gamma   90.00
#
_symmetry.space_group_name_H-M   'P 1'
#
loop_
_entity.id
_entity.type
_entity.pdbx_description
1 polymer ?
#
loop_
_entity_poly.entity_id
_entity_poly.type
_entity_poly.pdbx_seq_one_letter_code
_entity_poly.pdbx_strand_id
1 'polypeptide(L)'
;MKHLKHAYFGELNTEGLDDYDVLWEEEIPYKNNAIRTTFWFCGEDDLSSERLNSFENFLKGFDKIDEKSRKALKNYLEEDAEYLNFHVEELENIPENIDDFVAEMQIKSIGLWYSIYEGSIGEVIIDYMIRPEESDEILAVKYNLDGEIVAINWES
;
A
#
# COMPACT_ATOMS: atom_id res chain seq x y z
N MET A 1 18.24 -16.70 -11.62
CA MET A 1 18.31 -17.21 -10.25
C MET A 1 16.89 -17.58 -9.77
N LYS A 2 16.74 -18.76 -9.23
CA LYS A 2 15.42 -19.25 -8.82
C LYS A 2 15.19 -19.24 -7.32
N HIS A 3 16.28 -19.11 -6.59
CA HIS A 3 16.24 -19.00 -5.13
C HIS A 3 17.05 -17.80 -4.68
N LEU A 4 16.49 -17.00 -3.80
CA LEU A 4 17.16 -15.88 -3.20
C LEU A 4 16.86 -15.91 -1.70
N LYS A 5 17.87 -15.69 -0.89
CA LYS A 5 17.69 -15.62 0.56
C LYS A 5 17.92 -14.20 1.04
N HIS A 6 16.96 -13.66 1.76
CA HIS A 6 17.04 -12.32 2.31
C HIS A 6 16.78 -12.36 3.81
N ALA A 7 17.49 -11.52 4.55
CA ALA A 7 17.38 -11.52 6.02
C ALA A 7 15.97 -11.24 6.53
N TYR A 8 15.24 -10.37 5.85
CA TYR A 8 13.87 -10.01 6.25
C TYR A 8 12.83 -10.92 5.60
N PHE A 9 12.90 -11.11 4.28
CA PHE A 9 11.90 -11.88 3.54
C PHE A 9 12.10 -13.38 3.59
N GLY A 10 13.25 -13.84 4.06
CA GLY A 10 13.55 -15.27 4.11
C GLY A 10 13.92 -15.82 2.75
N GLU A 11 13.57 -17.07 2.51
CA GLU A 11 13.83 -17.70 1.22
C GLU A 11 12.74 -17.35 0.22
N LEU A 12 13.16 -16.79 -0.91
CA LEU A 12 12.26 -16.46 -2.00
C LEU A 12 12.56 -17.40 -3.18
N ASN A 13 11.53 -18.13 -3.61
CA ASN A 13 11.66 -19.09 -4.70
C ASN A 13 10.81 -18.62 -5.87
N THR A 14 11.48 -18.29 -6.97
CA THR A 14 10.82 -17.78 -8.17
C THR A 14 10.51 -18.88 -9.19
N GLU A 15 10.86 -20.12 -8.89
CA GLU A 15 10.67 -21.22 -9.84
C GLU A 15 9.19 -21.46 -10.12
N GLY A 16 8.83 -21.42 -11.40
CA GLY A 16 7.45 -21.65 -11.82
C GLY A 16 6.52 -20.49 -11.64
N LEU A 17 7.01 -19.33 -11.18
CA LEU A 17 6.16 -18.15 -11.01
C LEU A 17 5.98 -17.40 -12.33
N ASP A 18 4.75 -17.01 -12.58
CA ASP A 18 4.40 -16.10 -13.66
C ASP A 18 4.31 -14.68 -13.10
N ASP A 19 4.31 -13.70 -13.99
CA ASP A 19 4.14 -12.32 -13.58
C ASP A 19 2.82 -12.15 -12.83
N TYR A 20 2.87 -11.37 -11.74
CA TYR A 20 1.74 -11.11 -10.84
C TYR A 20 1.37 -12.28 -9.91
N ASP A 21 2.16 -13.34 -9.89
CA ASP A 21 2.02 -14.35 -8.85
C ASP A 21 2.56 -13.78 -7.52
N VAL A 22 2.07 -14.33 -6.42
CA VAL A 22 2.52 -13.93 -5.10
C VAL A 22 3.88 -14.56 -4.82
N LEU A 23 4.89 -13.74 -4.61
CA LEU A 23 6.22 -14.21 -4.25
C LEU A 23 6.36 -14.37 -2.73
N TRP A 24 5.77 -13.47 -1.98
CA TRP A 24 5.83 -13.46 -0.52
C TRP A 24 4.59 -12.75 0.02
N GLU A 25 4.04 -13.26 1.11
CA GLU A 25 2.87 -12.63 1.74
C GLU A 25 2.93 -12.89 3.24
N GLU A 26 2.77 -11.83 4.02
CA GLU A 26 2.74 -11.90 5.46
C GLU A 26 1.78 -10.87 6.02
N GLU A 27 1.27 -11.11 7.21
CA GLU A 27 0.55 -10.11 7.95
C GLU A 27 1.53 -9.38 8.87
N ILE A 28 1.66 -8.08 8.66
CA ILE A 28 2.58 -7.24 9.41
C ILE A 28 1.81 -6.60 10.57
N PRO A 29 2.22 -6.82 11.83
CA PRO A 29 1.55 -6.16 12.93
C PRO A 29 1.83 -4.66 12.90
N TYR A 30 0.77 -3.88 13.01
CA TYR A 30 0.87 -2.43 13.04
C TYR A 30 -0.23 -1.87 13.95
N LYS A 31 0.18 -1.19 15.02
CA LYS A 31 -0.73 -0.72 16.07
C LYS A 31 -1.52 -1.92 16.60
N ASN A 32 -2.85 -1.88 16.59
CA ASN A 32 -3.68 -2.96 17.11
C ASN A 32 -4.18 -3.90 16.01
N ASN A 33 -3.61 -3.81 14.81
CA ASN A 33 -4.05 -4.59 13.65
C ASN A 33 -2.90 -5.32 13.01
N ALA A 34 -3.24 -6.25 12.13
CA ALA A 34 -2.28 -6.92 11.26
C ALA A 34 -2.62 -6.54 9.82
N ILE A 35 -1.63 -6.09 9.06
CA ILE A 35 -1.82 -5.62 7.70
C ILE A 35 -1.29 -6.67 6.73
N ARG A 36 -2.15 -7.15 5.83
CA ARG A 36 -1.73 -8.05 4.78
C ARG A 36 -0.77 -7.32 3.86
N THR A 37 0.45 -7.86 3.74
CA THR A 37 1.48 -7.30 2.90
C THR A 37 1.87 -8.34 1.87
N THR A 38 1.71 -8.02 0.60
CA THR A 38 1.91 -8.93 -0.52
C THR A 38 3.02 -8.42 -1.42
N PHE A 39 3.97 -9.30 -1.72
CA PHE A 39 5.05 -9.02 -2.65
C PHE A 39 4.73 -9.73 -3.96
N TRP A 40 4.47 -8.95 -5.00
CA TRP A 40 4.07 -9.47 -6.31
C TRP A 40 5.30 -9.69 -7.18
N PHE A 41 5.39 -10.87 -7.77
CA PHE A 41 6.49 -11.19 -8.66
C PHE A 41 6.29 -10.53 -10.03
N CYS A 42 7.39 -9.99 -10.59
CA CYS A 42 7.33 -9.36 -11.91
C CYS A 42 8.66 -9.53 -12.67
N GLY A 43 9.32 -10.66 -12.49
CA GLY A 43 10.55 -10.99 -13.19
C GLY A 43 11.76 -11.08 -12.28
N GLU A 44 12.63 -12.03 -12.58
CA GLU A 44 13.82 -12.30 -11.78
C GLU A 44 14.86 -11.19 -11.86
N ASP A 45 14.94 -10.51 -13.00
CA ASP A 45 15.95 -9.48 -13.22
C ASP A 45 15.81 -8.29 -12.27
N ASP A 46 14.59 -8.06 -11.76
CA ASP A 46 14.32 -6.99 -10.82
C ASP A 46 14.59 -7.39 -9.38
N LEU A 47 14.91 -8.68 -9.12
CA LEU A 47 15.16 -9.19 -7.76
C LEU A 47 16.59 -8.91 -7.32
N SER A 48 16.83 -7.73 -6.78
CA SER A 48 18.14 -7.37 -6.26
C SER A 48 18.09 -7.24 -4.74
N SER A 49 19.21 -7.50 -4.09
CA SER A 49 19.33 -7.29 -2.65
C SER A 49 19.05 -5.84 -2.28
N GLU A 50 19.45 -4.91 -3.13
CA GLU A 50 19.22 -3.49 -2.91
C GLU A 50 17.74 -3.16 -2.88
N ARG A 51 16.97 -3.68 -3.83
CA ARG A 51 15.52 -3.46 -3.88
C ARG A 51 14.83 -4.10 -2.67
N LEU A 52 15.22 -5.32 -2.33
CA LEU A 52 14.67 -5.99 -1.15
C LEU A 52 14.97 -5.24 0.13
N ASN A 53 16.17 -4.67 0.25
CA ASN A 53 16.53 -3.85 1.40
C ASN A 53 15.68 -2.57 1.45
N SER A 54 15.36 -2.00 0.31
CA SER A 54 14.50 -0.82 0.23
C SER A 54 13.09 -1.13 0.72
N PHE A 55 12.53 -2.27 0.33
CA PHE A 55 11.23 -2.72 0.83
C PHE A 55 11.26 -2.98 2.33
N GLU A 56 12.32 -3.62 2.82
CA GLU A 56 12.49 -3.86 4.26
C GLU A 56 12.50 -2.55 5.03
N ASN A 57 13.28 -1.58 4.58
CA ASN A 57 13.37 -0.27 5.22
C ASN A 57 12.01 0.44 5.21
N PHE A 58 11.27 0.33 4.13
CA PHE A 58 9.93 0.89 4.01
C PHE A 58 9.01 0.30 5.08
N LEU A 59 9.01 -1.01 5.22
CA LEU A 59 8.15 -1.70 6.18
C LEU A 59 8.57 -1.44 7.63
N LYS A 60 9.87 -1.34 7.91
CA LYS A 60 10.36 -1.05 9.27
C LYS A 60 10.04 0.35 9.74
N GLY A 61 10.00 1.32 8.83
CA GLY A 61 9.65 2.70 9.13
C GLY A 61 8.19 3.02 8.84
N PHE A 62 7.32 2.04 8.92
CA PHE A 62 5.96 2.18 8.44
C PHE A 62 5.13 3.22 9.20
N ASP A 63 5.41 3.44 10.48
CA ASP A 63 4.72 4.46 11.26
C ASP A 63 4.87 5.86 10.63
N LYS A 64 6.05 6.17 10.14
CA LYS A 64 6.31 7.45 9.47
C LYS A 64 5.66 7.49 8.08
N ILE A 65 5.64 6.36 7.40
CA ILE A 65 4.99 6.23 6.10
C ILE A 65 3.49 6.45 6.24
N ASP A 66 2.88 5.83 7.24
CA ASP A 66 1.45 6.01 7.52
C ASP A 66 1.13 7.47 7.85
N GLU A 67 1.95 8.12 8.67
CA GLU A 67 1.77 9.52 9.00
C GLU A 67 1.83 10.40 7.75
N LYS A 68 2.82 10.17 6.90
CA LYS A 68 2.97 10.89 5.63
C LYS A 68 1.80 10.64 4.69
N SER A 69 1.34 9.38 4.62
CA SER A 69 0.19 9.00 3.79
C SER A 69 -1.08 9.72 4.22
N ARG A 70 -1.34 9.75 5.54
CA ARG A 70 -2.56 10.40 6.04
C ARG A 70 -2.53 11.90 5.83
N LYS A 71 -1.38 12.52 5.92
CA LYS A 71 -1.24 13.94 5.59
C LYS A 71 -1.55 14.19 4.12
N ALA A 72 -1.05 13.33 3.25
CA ALA A 72 -1.32 13.43 1.81
C ALA A 72 -2.80 13.17 1.49
N LEU A 73 -3.42 12.22 2.21
CA LEU A 73 -4.86 11.96 2.06
C LEU A 73 -5.70 13.16 2.45
N LYS A 74 -5.31 13.88 3.51
CA LYS A 74 -6.01 15.11 3.90
C LYS A 74 -5.95 16.15 2.78
N ASN A 75 -4.77 16.35 2.21
CA ASN A 75 -4.60 17.29 1.10
C ASN A 75 -5.42 16.88 -0.12
N TYR A 76 -5.43 15.58 -0.42
CA TYR A 76 -6.21 15.03 -1.52
C TYR A 76 -7.70 15.34 -1.33
N LEU A 77 -8.23 15.11 -0.14
CA LEU A 77 -9.64 15.33 0.15
C LEU A 77 -10.01 16.82 0.23
N GLU A 78 -9.07 17.68 0.57
CA GLU A 78 -9.27 19.13 0.53
C GLU A 78 -9.43 19.63 -0.90
N GLU A 79 -8.70 19.05 -1.84
CA GLU A 79 -8.76 19.41 -3.25
C GLU A 79 -9.95 18.77 -3.97
N ASP A 80 -10.32 17.55 -3.54
CA ASP A 80 -11.40 16.78 -4.16
C ASP A 80 -12.11 15.98 -3.07
N ALA A 81 -13.25 16.48 -2.64
CA ALA A 81 -14.01 15.88 -1.55
C ALA A 81 -15.00 14.79 -2.02
N GLU A 82 -14.94 14.35 -3.26
CA GLU A 82 -15.91 13.38 -3.79
C GLU A 82 -15.90 12.06 -3.03
N TYR A 83 -14.73 11.54 -2.68
CA TYR A 83 -14.62 10.30 -1.91
C TYR A 83 -15.28 10.44 -0.53
N LEU A 84 -15.00 11.53 0.16
CA LEU A 84 -15.59 11.80 1.48
C LEU A 84 -17.11 11.97 1.35
N ASN A 85 -17.57 12.78 0.41
CA ASN A 85 -18.98 13.05 0.22
C ASN A 85 -19.77 11.79 -0.15
N PHE A 86 -19.17 10.93 -0.99
CA PHE A 86 -19.77 9.65 -1.34
C PHE A 86 -20.10 8.85 -0.06
N HIS A 87 -19.14 8.75 0.85
CA HIS A 87 -19.33 7.95 2.06
C HIS A 87 -20.28 8.60 3.06
N VAL A 88 -20.26 9.92 3.15
CA VAL A 88 -21.22 10.64 4.01
C VAL A 88 -22.65 10.39 3.54
N GLU A 89 -22.87 10.34 2.23
CA GLU A 89 -24.19 10.10 1.65
C GLU A 89 -24.63 8.63 1.74
N GLU A 90 -23.69 7.70 1.54
CA GLU A 90 -24.02 6.28 1.43
C GLU A 90 -24.02 5.52 2.76
N LEU A 91 -23.23 5.99 3.72
CA LEU A 91 -23.09 5.31 5.00
C LEU A 91 -23.54 6.22 6.16
N GLU A 92 -23.85 5.59 7.30
CA GLU A 92 -24.27 6.31 8.49
C GLU A 92 -23.08 6.66 9.37
N ASN A 93 -23.17 7.82 10.02
CA ASN A 93 -22.18 8.25 11.03
C ASN A 93 -20.75 8.40 10.51
N ILE A 94 -20.62 8.82 9.28
CA ILE A 94 -19.30 9.11 8.69
C ILE A 94 -18.90 10.53 9.11
N PRO A 95 -17.66 10.72 9.59
CA PRO A 95 -17.17 12.06 9.89
C PRO A 95 -17.17 12.97 8.66
N GLU A 96 -17.72 14.16 8.78
CA GLU A 96 -17.71 15.14 7.69
C GLU A 96 -16.45 15.99 7.71
N ASN A 97 -15.76 16.01 8.84
CA ASN A 97 -14.50 16.72 8.99
C ASN A 97 -13.37 15.87 8.41
N ILE A 98 -12.55 16.46 7.55
CA ILE A 98 -11.48 15.73 6.84
C ILE A 98 -10.49 15.09 7.82
N ASP A 99 -10.09 15.82 8.87
CA ASP A 99 -9.14 15.27 9.84
C ASP A 99 -9.68 14.02 10.53
N ASP A 100 -10.94 14.07 10.97
CA ASP A 100 -11.56 12.93 11.61
C ASP A 100 -11.81 11.78 10.64
N PHE A 101 -12.18 12.11 9.41
CA PHE A 101 -12.38 11.11 8.35
C PHE A 101 -11.09 10.32 8.10
N VAL A 102 -9.99 11.03 7.89
CA VAL A 102 -8.69 10.38 7.62
C VAL A 102 -8.21 9.61 8.85
N ALA A 103 -8.46 10.12 10.06
CA ALA A 103 -8.08 9.40 11.29
C ALA A 103 -8.83 8.08 11.42
N GLU A 104 -10.08 8.00 10.93
CA GLU A 104 -10.86 6.77 10.97
C GLU A 104 -10.48 5.78 9.87
N MET A 105 -9.83 6.23 8.79
CA MET A 105 -9.46 5.34 7.69
C MET A 105 -8.53 4.22 8.16
N GLN A 106 -8.77 3.03 7.64
CA GLN A 106 -8.00 1.84 7.96
C GLN A 106 -7.13 1.42 6.79
N ILE A 107 -5.96 0.88 7.10
CA ILE A 107 -5.08 0.30 6.08
C ILE A 107 -5.58 -1.10 5.79
N LYS A 108 -5.98 -1.34 4.54
CA LYS A 108 -6.48 -2.64 4.12
C LYS A 108 -5.34 -3.58 3.74
N SER A 109 -4.36 -3.06 3.02
CA SER A 109 -3.26 -3.88 2.52
C SER A 109 -2.10 -3.02 2.07
N ILE A 110 -0.93 -3.65 1.97
CA ILE A 110 0.27 -3.08 1.39
C ILE A 110 0.70 -3.98 0.25
N GLY A 111 0.90 -3.42 -0.94
CA GLY A 111 1.43 -4.14 -2.08
C GLY A 111 2.85 -3.72 -2.37
N LEU A 112 3.77 -4.68 -2.48
CA LEU A 112 5.14 -4.45 -2.89
C LEU A 112 5.28 -4.92 -4.33
N TRP A 113 5.58 -4.00 -5.22
CA TRP A 113 5.66 -4.25 -6.65
C TRP A 113 7.09 -4.13 -7.13
N TYR A 114 7.49 -5.10 -7.94
CA TYR A 114 8.85 -5.31 -8.29
C TYR A 114 9.37 -4.46 -9.37
N SER A 115 8.66 -4.36 -10.46
CA SER A 115 9.06 -3.49 -11.53
C SER A 115 7.94 -2.51 -11.83
N ILE A 116 8.36 -1.34 -12.32
CA ILE A 116 7.45 -0.36 -12.87
C ILE A 116 7.52 -0.56 -14.37
N TYR A 117 6.41 -0.99 -14.96
CA TYR A 117 6.32 -1.05 -16.39
C TYR A 117 5.58 0.18 -16.90
N GLU A 118 5.62 0.37 -18.19
CA GLU A 118 5.04 1.53 -18.84
C GLU A 118 3.58 1.73 -18.40
N GLY A 119 3.29 2.93 -17.89
CA GLY A 119 1.97 3.27 -17.38
C GLY A 119 1.74 2.92 -15.92
N SER A 120 2.66 2.19 -15.31
CA SER A 120 2.57 1.86 -13.89
C SER A 120 3.15 2.99 -13.04
N ILE A 121 2.50 3.29 -11.94
CA ILE A 121 2.95 4.33 -11.01
C ILE A 121 3.03 3.73 -9.61
N GLY A 122 4.21 3.83 -9.02
CA GLY A 122 4.44 3.40 -7.65
C GLY A 122 4.90 1.97 -7.52
N GLU A 123 5.83 1.73 -6.62
CA GLU A 123 6.37 0.41 -6.32
C GLU A 123 5.82 -0.13 -5.00
N VAL A 124 5.36 0.75 -4.12
CA VAL A 124 4.68 0.37 -2.89
C VAL A 124 3.31 1.04 -2.90
N ILE A 125 2.27 0.25 -2.72
CA ILE A 125 0.90 0.74 -2.76
C ILE A 125 0.22 0.40 -1.43
N ILE A 126 -0.29 1.43 -0.75
CA ILE A 126 -1.00 1.27 0.50
C ILE A 126 -2.47 1.59 0.26
N ASP A 127 -3.34 0.63 0.50
CA ASP A 127 -4.78 0.80 0.31
C ASP A 127 -5.44 1.25 1.61
N TYR A 128 -6.07 2.42 1.58
CA TYR A 128 -6.81 2.97 2.70
C TYR A 128 -8.30 2.91 2.43
N MET A 129 -9.07 2.53 3.45
CA MET A 129 -10.52 2.43 3.36
C MET A 129 -11.16 3.03 4.61
N ILE A 130 -12.31 3.69 4.43
CA ILE A 130 -12.99 4.31 5.59
C ILE A 130 -13.75 3.28 6.43
N ARG A 131 -14.43 2.34 5.81
CA ARG A 131 -15.16 1.25 6.50
C ARG A 131 -15.13 0.02 5.60
N PRO A 132 -14.09 -0.81 5.72
CA PRO A 132 -13.92 -1.96 4.81
C PRO A 132 -15.09 -2.94 4.81
N GLU A 133 -15.80 -3.07 5.92
CA GLU A 133 -16.94 -3.99 6.03
C GLU A 133 -18.22 -3.44 5.37
N GLU A 134 -18.25 -2.15 5.05
CA GLU A 134 -19.42 -1.51 4.46
C GLU A 134 -19.17 -0.90 3.09
N SER A 135 -17.91 -0.68 2.72
CA SER A 135 -17.53 -0.03 1.47
C SER A 135 -16.33 -0.70 0.84
N ASP A 136 -16.38 -0.92 -0.46
CA ASP A 136 -15.26 -1.46 -1.24
C ASP A 136 -14.38 -0.36 -1.83
N GLU A 137 -14.68 0.89 -1.52
CA GLU A 137 -13.99 2.03 -2.12
C GLU A 137 -12.67 2.32 -1.43
N ILE A 138 -11.60 2.41 -2.21
CA ILE A 138 -10.22 2.50 -1.75
C ILE A 138 -9.60 3.81 -2.21
N LEU A 139 -8.82 4.44 -1.32
CA LEU A 139 -7.84 5.44 -1.73
C LEU A 139 -6.47 4.79 -1.66
N ALA A 140 -5.87 4.54 -2.82
CA ALA A 140 -4.56 3.90 -2.93
C ALA A 140 -3.47 4.96 -2.94
N VAL A 141 -2.62 4.94 -1.92
CA VAL A 141 -1.45 5.84 -1.83
C VAL A 141 -0.25 5.10 -2.39
N LYS A 142 0.34 5.65 -3.44
CA LYS A 142 1.40 5.00 -4.20
C LYS A 142 2.74 5.70 -3.98
N TYR A 143 3.76 4.91 -3.62
CA TYR A 143 5.10 5.39 -3.30
C TYR A 143 6.13 4.85 -4.27
N ASN A 144 7.18 5.64 -4.55
CA ASN A 144 8.39 5.09 -5.15
C ASN A 144 9.31 4.58 -4.02
N LEU A 145 10.42 3.94 -4.38
CA LEU A 145 11.35 3.38 -3.39
C LEU A 145 12.14 4.44 -2.64
N ASP A 146 12.14 5.68 -3.11
CA ASP A 146 12.76 6.80 -2.40
C ASP A 146 11.86 7.34 -1.28
N GLY A 147 10.67 6.78 -1.12
CA GLY A 147 9.74 7.20 -0.09
C GLY A 147 8.90 8.40 -0.47
N GLU A 148 8.83 8.71 -1.75
CA GLU A 148 8.01 9.82 -2.25
C GLU A 148 6.65 9.30 -2.71
N ILE A 149 5.59 10.05 -2.41
CA ILE A 149 4.25 9.73 -2.90
C ILE A 149 4.15 10.22 -4.34
N VAL A 150 3.85 9.28 -5.24
CA VAL A 150 3.77 9.60 -6.67
C VAL A 150 2.33 9.68 -7.18
N ALA A 151 1.37 9.12 -6.45
CA ALA A 151 -0.04 9.21 -6.82
C ALA A 151 -0.95 8.79 -5.67
N ILE A 152 -2.16 9.31 -5.66
CA ILE A 152 -3.27 8.80 -4.85
C ILE A 152 -4.42 8.59 -5.82
N ASN A 153 -4.97 7.38 -5.85
CA ASN A 153 -6.05 7.03 -6.77
C ASN A 153 -7.23 6.43 -6.04
N TRP A 154 -8.43 6.82 -6.44
CA TRP A 154 -9.66 6.20 -5.99
C TRP A 154 -9.90 4.95 -6.83
N GLU A 155 -9.95 3.81 -6.15
CA GLU A 155 -10.13 2.48 -6.76
C GLU A 155 -11.23 1.72 -6.03
N SER A 156 -11.82 0.77 -6.72
CA SER A 156 -12.85 -0.08 -6.11
C SER A 156 -12.73 -1.53 -6.51
#